data_40f4ae693b12aa36a872f6658d192b5d
#
_entry.id   40f4ae693b12aa36a872f6658d192b5d
#
_cell.length_a   1.000
_cell.length_b   1.000
_cell.length_c   1.000
_cell.angle_alpha   90.00
_cell.angle_beta   90.00
_cell.angle_gamma   90.00
#
_symmetry.space_group_name_H-M   'P 1'
#
loop_
_entity.id
_entity.type
_entity.pdbx_description
1 polymer ?
#
loop_
_entity_poly.entity_id
_entity_poly.type
_entity_poly.pdbx_seq_one_letter_code
_entity_poly.pdbx_strand_id
1 'polypeptide(L)'
;MKQQEALLYKVIDLFAERFDKHAVLHGGMVLRILGCERMTNDLDYVFVPFKSKNDIVAEIVAALKQIEGSQLSHSLNSQCLRVIVQTAEARIQVEVKVALEVPTSVVSTKDFAASYGYSARLIPVVEYSVALANKMAAWNERRLIRDIYDIWFYLKIGVRPDLATLETRLKKPQYSRLVRKTERFPGGSVQDFFEFLNSHVQTLADDEIFESLSDYLPPEDIPGLAMRFRVEFMKLF
;
A
#
# COMPACT_ATOMS: atom_id res chain seq x y z
N MET A 1 -1.49 -18.73 -4.34
CA MET A 1 -1.64 -17.36 -4.91
C MET A 1 -3.09 -17.04 -5.26
N LYS A 2 -3.75 -17.72 -6.21
CA LYS A 2 -5.15 -17.39 -6.59
C LYS A 2 -6.13 -17.37 -5.41
N GLN A 3 -6.05 -18.30 -4.48
CA GLN A 3 -6.92 -18.37 -3.31
C GLN A 3 -6.71 -17.20 -2.34
N GLN A 4 -5.49 -16.73 -2.21
CA GLN A 4 -5.17 -15.59 -1.37
C GLN A 4 -5.71 -14.28 -1.96
N GLU A 5 -5.54 -14.04 -3.26
CA GLU A 5 -6.13 -12.89 -3.94
C GLU A 5 -7.67 -12.95 -3.94
N ALA A 6 -8.25 -14.14 -4.10
CA ALA A 6 -9.70 -14.33 -3.96
C ALA A 6 -10.19 -13.96 -2.55
N LEU A 7 -9.44 -14.32 -1.50
CA LEU A 7 -9.78 -13.94 -0.12
C LEU A 7 -9.63 -12.43 0.11
N LEU A 8 -8.57 -11.80 -0.43
CA LEU A 8 -8.42 -10.34 -0.41
C LEU A 8 -9.62 -9.66 -1.05
N TYR A 9 -10.04 -10.13 -2.23
CA TYR A 9 -11.19 -9.56 -2.91
C TYR A 9 -12.50 -9.76 -2.12
N LYS A 10 -12.71 -10.94 -1.53
CA LYS A 10 -13.88 -11.20 -0.69
C LYS A 10 -14.00 -10.22 0.48
N VAL A 11 -12.88 -9.84 1.09
CA VAL A 11 -12.88 -8.81 2.13
C VAL A 11 -13.17 -7.43 1.55
N ILE A 12 -12.62 -7.09 0.38
CA ILE A 12 -12.91 -5.81 -0.29
C ILE A 12 -14.40 -5.70 -0.61
N ASP A 13 -15.00 -6.74 -1.19
CA ASP A 13 -16.43 -6.79 -1.52
C ASP A 13 -17.30 -6.63 -0.27
N LEU A 14 -16.97 -7.37 0.79
CA LEU A 14 -17.64 -7.29 2.08
C LEU A 14 -17.57 -5.90 2.71
N PHE A 15 -16.39 -5.26 2.66
CA PHE A 15 -16.21 -3.92 3.23
C PHE A 15 -16.89 -2.85 2.39
N ALA A 16 -16.88 -2.99 1.06
CA ALA A 16 -17.60 -2.10 0.17
C ALA A 16 -19.13 -2.15 0.43
N GLU A 17 -19.67 -3.36 0.65
CA GLU A 17 -21.09 -3.54 0.94
C GLU A 17 -21.47 -3.00 2.31
N ARG A 18 -20.66 -3.28 3.34
CA ARG A 18 -21.03 -2.99 4.73
C ARG A 18 -20.70 -1.57 5.18
N PHE A 19 -19.60 -1.03 4.70
CA PHE A 19 -19.04 0.24 5.18
C PHE A 19 -19.05 1.34 4.11
N ASP A 20 -19.28 0.99 2.84
CA ASP A 20 -19.38 1.92 1.72
C ASP A 20 -18.23 2.96 1.73
N LYS A 21 -18.56 4.24 1.68
CA LYS A 21 -17.61 5.36 1.67
C LYS A 21 -16.75 5.49 2.93
N HIS A 22 -17.10 4.78 4.00
CA HIS A 22 -16.36 4.85 5.27
C HIS A 22 -15.10 3.99 5.30
N ALA A 23 -14.99 2.96 4.45
CA ALA A 23 -13.83 2.07 4.36
C ALA A 23 -12.95 2.47 3.18
N VAL A 24 -11.99 3.36 3.40
CA VAL A 24 -11.08 3.86 2.36
C VAL A 24 -9.87 2.95 2.24
N LEU A 25 -9.73 2.25 1.11
CA LEU A 25 -8.60 1.34 0.85
C LEU A 25 -7.34 2.14 0.51
N HIS A 26 -6.18 1.66 0.96
CA HIS A 26 -4.87 2.20 0.56
C HIS A 26 -3.82 1.09 0.46
N GLY A 27 -2.55 1.46 0.27
CA GLY A 27 -1.45 0.49 0.28
C GLY A 27 -1.28 -0.30 -1.01
N GLY A 28 -0.69 -1.50 -0.88
CA GLY A 28 -0.32 -2.33 -2.03
C GLY A 28 -1.51 -2.86 -2.82
N MET A 29 -2.65 -3.06 -2.17
CA MET A 29 -3.83 -3.60 -2.85
C MET A 29 -4.45 -2.62 -3.84
N VAL A 30 -4.39 -1.31 -3.58
CA VAL A 30 -4.81 -0.29 -4.56
C VAL A 30 -3.99 -0.42 -5.84
N LEU A 31 -2.67 -0.60 -5.72
CA LEU A 31 -1.79 -0.81 -6.87
C LEU A 31 -2.17 -2.07 -7.66
N ARG A 32 -2.50 -3.18 -6.96
CA ARG A 32 -2.98 -4.41 -7.61
C ARG A 32 -4.26 -4.19 -8.41
N ILE A 33 -5.22 -3.45 -7.87
CA ILE A 33 -6.47 -3.09 -8.57
C ILE A 33 -6.18 -2.22 -9.80
N LEU A 34 -5.14 -1.38 -9.75
CA LEU A 34 -4.69 -0.55 -10.88
C LEU A 34 -3.83 -1.30 -11.91
N GLY A 35 -3.64 -2.62 -11.75
CA GLY A 35 -2.89 -3.45 -12.68
C GLY A 35 -1.39 -3.58 -12.37
N CYS A 36 -0.96 -3.27 -11.15
CA CYS A 36 0.40 -3.53 -10.70
C CYS A 36 0.63 -5.03 -10.52
N GLU A 37 1.72 -5.57 -11.05
CA GLU A 37 2.03 -6.99 -10.94
C GLU A 37 2.49 -7.42 -9.54
N ARG A 38 3.00 -6.49 -8.74
CA ARG A 38 3.51 -6.80 -7.41
C ARG A 38 2.39 -7.30 -6.48
N MET A 39 2.60 -8.52 -5.97
CA MET A 39 1.65 -9.15 -5.05
C MET A 39 1.65 -8.51 -3.67
N THR A 40 0.51 -8.61 -3.00
CA THR A 40 0.34 -8.21 -1.60
C THR A 40 -0.54 -9.22 -0.86
N ASN A 41 -0.29 -9.36 0.44
CA ASN A 41 -1.05 -10.21 1.35
C ASN A 41 -1.82 -9.37 2.37
N ASP A 42 -1.70 -8.06 2.27
CA ASP A 42 -2.23 -7.10 3.23
C ASP A 42 -3.30 -6.23 2.59
N LEU A 43 -4.37 -5.98 3.34
CA LEU A 43 -5.37 -4.97 3.08
C LEU A 43 -5.19 -3.84 4.10
N ASP A 44 -4.85 -2.68 3.62
CA ASP A 44 -4.71 -1.49 4.45
C ASP A 44 -5.95 -0.59 4.28
N TYR A 45 -6.62 -0.26 5.37
CA TYR A 45 -7.79 0.63 5.37
C TYR A 45 -7.64 1.81 6.31
N VAL A 46 -8.18 2.94 5.88
CA VAL A 46 -8.48 4.08 6.77
C VAL A 46 -10.00 4.19 6.87
N PHE A 47 -10.53 4.04 8.06
CA PHE A 47 -11.96 4.25 8.32
C PHE A 47 -12.22 5.71 8.70
N VAL A 48 -13.20 6.31 8.05
CA VAL A 48 -13.61 7.70 8.25
C VAL A 48 -15.13 7.80 8.44
N PRO A 49 -15.67 8.75 9.20
CA PRO A 49 -14.99 9.65 10.13
C PRO A 49 -14.97 9.07 11.55
N PHE A 50 -13.83 8.58 12.00
CA PHE A 50 -13.71 8.00 13.34
C PHE A 50 -12.54 8.63 14.10
N LYS A 51 -12.71 8.82 15.42
CA LYS A 51 -11.66 9.35 16.30
C LYS A 51 -10.85 8.24 16.95
N SER A 52 -11.46 7.09 17.17
CA SER A 52 -10.82 5.93 17.81
C SER A 52 -11.10 4.65 17.04
N LYS A 53 -10.11 3.79 16.97
CA LYS A 53 -10.26 2.44 16.44
C LYS A 53 -11.24 1.59 17.28
N ASN A 54 -11.37 1.91 18.58
CA ASN A 54 -12.32 1.22 19.45
C ASN A 54 -13.77 1.38 18.98
N ASP A 55 -14.06 2.48 18.27
CA ASP A 55 -15.42 2.78 17.80
C ASP A 55 -15.87 1.82 16.67
N ILE A 56 -14.92 1.15 15.97
CA ILE A 56 -15.20 0.33 14.79
C ILE A 56 -14.75 -1.12 14.90
N VAL A 57 -13.92 -1.47 15.91
CA VAL A 57 -13.35 -2.83 16.05
C VAL A 57 -14.42 -3.92 16.03
N ALA A 58 -15.48 -3.74 16.82
CA ALA A 58 -16.54 -4.76 16.94
C ALA A 58 -17.24 -5.02 15.59
N GLU A 59 -17.51 -3.96 14.83
CA GLU A 59 -18.17 -4.05 13.53
C GLU A 59 -17.26 -4.69 12.46
N ILE A 60 -15.98 -4.33 12.45
CA ILE A 60 -14.99 -4.93 11.53
C ILE A 60 -14.86 -6.43 11.80
N VAL A 61 -14.68 -6.81 13.07
CA VAL A 61 -14.57 -8.23 13.44
C VAL A 61 -15.86 -8.98 13.11
N ALA A 62 -17.04 -8.38 13.37
CA ALA A 62 -18.32 -8.98 13.04
C ALA A 62 -18.53 -9.15 11.52
N ALA A 63 -18.05 -8.19 10.72
CA ALA A 63 -18.05 -8.30 9.26
C ALA A 63 -17.17 -9.47 8.80
N LEU A 64 -15.91 -9.51 9.23
CA LEU A 64 -14.96 -10.53 8.80
C LEU A 64 -15.36 -11.95 9.24
N LYS A 65 -16.10 -12.11 10.34
CA LYS A 65 -16.68 -13.40 10.77
C LYS A 65 -17.71 -13.98 9.79
N GLN A 66 -18.26 -13.19 8.89
CA GLN A 66 -19.18 -13.67 7.85
C GLN A 66 -18.46 -14.45 6.73
N ILE A 67 -17.13 -14.40 6.69
CA ILE A 67 -16.34 -15.17 5.72
C ILE A 67 -16.37 -16.64 6.17
N GLU A 68 -17.11 -17.45 5.42
CA GLU A 68 -17.29 -18.88 5.71
C GLU A 68 -15.95 -19.62 5.81
N GLY A 69 -15.81 -20.48 6.81
CA GLY A 69 -14.59 -21.26 7.06
C GLY A 69 -13.40 -20.44 7.56
N SER A 70 -13.59 -19.14 7.88
CA SER A 70 -12.50 -18.32 8.40
C SER A 70 -12.31 -18.47 9.90
N GLN A 71 -11.04 -18.44 10.31
CA GLN A 71 -10.61 -18.22 11.68
C GLN A 71 -10.01 -16.82 11.78
N LEU A 72 -10.39 -16.07 12.82
CA LEU A 72 -9.93 -14.71 13.04
C LEU A 72 -9.06 -14.62 14.30
N SER A 73 -7.97 -13.90 14.20
CA SER A 73 -7.26 -13.35 15.34
C SER A 73 -7.05 -11.85 15.13
N HIS A 74 -7.16 -11.07 16.19
CA HIS A 74 -6.94 -9.63 16.06
C HIS A 74 -6.14 -9.06 17.23
N SER A 75 -5.45 -7.97 16.96
CA SER A 75 -4.73 -7.17 17.93
C SER A 75 -4.94 -5.69 17.68
N LEU A 76 -5.14 -4.95 18.75
CA LEU A 76 -5.29 -3.51 18.73
C LEU A 76 -4.11 -2.85 19.44
N ASN A 77 -3.43 -1.95 18.76
CA ASN A 77 -2.34 -1.16 19.32
C ASN A 77 -2.49 0.33 18.98
N SER A 78 -1.54 1.15 19.40
CA SER A 78 -1.58 2.59 19.15
C SER A 78 -1.59 2.96 17.66
N GLN A 79 -0.99 2.13 16.80
CA GLN A 79 -0.87 2.43 15.37
C GLN A 79 -2.07 1.93 14.55
N CYS A 80 -2.46 0.65 14.71
CA CYS A 80 -3.55 0.05 13.92
C CYS A 80 -4.32 -1.01 14.72
N LEU A 81 -5.52 -1.32 14.24
CA LEU A 81 -6.16 -2.62 14.45
C LEU A 81 -5.64 -3.56 13.36
N ARG A 82 -5.09 -4.69 13.76
CA ARG A 82 -4.67 -5.74 12.85
C ARG A 82 -5.56 -6.96 13.03
N VAL A 83 -6.13 -7.45 11.94
CA VAL A 83 -6.93 -8.68 11.91
C VAL A 83 -6.28 -9.66 10.93
N ILE A 84 -6.01 -10.86 11.40
CA ILE A 84 -5.60 -11.98 10.54
C ILE A 84 -6.87 -12.75 10.19
N VAL A 85 -7.10 -12.94 8.92
CA VAL A 85 -8.18 -13.78 8.38
C VAL A 85 -7.52 -15.00 7.77
N GLN A 86 -7.84 -16.18 8.29
CA GLN A 86 -7.29 -17.43 7.84
C GLN A 86 -8.40 -18.39 7.48
N THR A 87 -8.33 -18.97 6.27
CA THR A 87 -9.15 -20.09 5.81
C THR A 87 -8.24 -21.32 5.68
N ALA A 88 -8.82 -22.47 5.26
CA ALA A 88 -8.02 -23.66 4.98
C ALA A 88 -6.98 -23.44 3.87
N GLU A 89 -7.23 -22.50 2.96
CA GLU A 89 -6.47 -22.32 1.71
C GLU A 89 -5.65 -21.04 1.65
N ALA A 90 -5.98 -20.04 2.49
CA ALA A 90 -5.38 -18.72 2.41
C ALA A 90 -5.30 -18.03 3.77
N ARG A 91 -4.31 -17.14 3.90
CA ARG A 91 -4.14 -16.27 5.07
C ARG A 91 -3.82 -14.87 4.60
N ILE A 92 -4.58 -13.90 5.08
CA ILE A 92 -4.37 -12.47 4.78
C ILE A 92 -4.36 -11.65 6.06
N GLN A 93 -3.85 -10.45 5.97
CA GLN A 93 -3.85 -9.46 7.04
C GLN A 93 -4.70 -8.25 6.63
N VAL A 94 -5.54 -7.79 7.53
CA VAL A 94 -6.30 -6.54 7.39
C VAL A 94 -5.80 -5.57 8.44
N GLU A 95 -5.22 -4.46 8.02
CA GLU A 95 -4.79 -3.36 8.90
C GLU A 95 -5.77 -2.19 8.79
N VAL A 96 -6.25 -1.74 9.92
CA VAL A 96 -7.21 -0.64 9.99
C VAL A 96 -6.66 0.50 10.83
N LYS A 97 -6.64 1.68 10.23
CA LYS A 97 -6.45 2.97 10.89
C LYS A 97 -7.75 3.75 10.86
N VAL A 98 -7.82 4.81 11.65
CA VAL A 98 -8.97 5.74 11.64
C VAL A 98 -8.49 7.17 11.44
N ALA A 99 -9.34 7.98 10.81
CA ALA A 99 -9.13 9.41 10.64
C ALA A 99 -10.49 10.12 10.63
N LEU A 100 -10.50 11.43 10.86
CA LEU A 100 -11.72 12.23 10.68
C LEU A 100 -12.06 12.40 9.21
N GLU A 101 -11.02 12.56 8.38
CA GLU A 101 -11.12 12.68 6.93
C GLU A 101 -9.82 12.21 6.26
N VAL A 102 -9.90 11.85 5.01
CA VAL A 102 -8.75 11.56 4.15
C VAL A 102 -9.14 11.91 2.71
N PRO A 103 -8.25 12.56 1.92
CA PRO A 103 -8.50 12.77 0.51
C PRO A 103 -8.71 11.43 -0.22
N THR A 104 -9.78 11.33 -1.00
CA THR A 104 -10.18 10.06 -1.64
C THR A 104 -10.43 10.23 -3.12
N SER A 105 -10.08 9.19 -3.88
CA SER A 105 -10.54 8.91 -5.23
C SER A 105 -11.42 7.65 -5.23
N VAL A 106 -12.06 7.37 -6.35
CA VAL A 106 -12.85 6.14 -6.55
C VAL A 106 -12.18 5.28 -7.62
N VAL A 107 -12.03 3.98 -7.35
CA VAL A 107 -11.51 3.02 -8.31
C VAL A 107 -12.51 1.90 -8.57
N SER A 108 -12.56 1.42 -9.83
CA SER A 108 -13.31 0.21 -10.19
C SER A 108 -12.46 -1.03 -9.95
N THR A 109 -13.03 -2.03 -9.29
CA THR A 109 -12.39 -3.34 -9.11
C THR A 109 -12.62 -4.27 -10.30
N LYS A 110 -13.17 -3.80 -11.42
CA LYS A 110 -13.68 -4.61 -12.54
C LYS A 110 -12.69 -5.67 -13.01
N ASP A 111 -11.47 -5.28 -13.35
CA ASP A 111 -10.50 -6.18 -13.97
C ASP A 111 -9.98 -7.21 -12.94
N PHE A 112 -9.78 -6.77 -11.71
CA PHE A 112 -9.40 -7.65 -10.61
C PHE A 112 -10.54 -8.62 -10.25
N ALA A 113 -11.76 -8.13 -10.10
CA ALA A 113 -12.95 -8.94 -9.80
C ALA A 113 -13.23 -10.02 -10.84
N ALA A 114 -13.12 -9.67 -12.13
CA ALA A 114 -13.36 -10.60 -13.24
C ALA A 114 -12.42 -11.82 -13.19
N SER A 115 -11.18 -11.62 -12.75
CA SER A 115 -10.19 -12.70 -12.62
C SER A 115 -10.57 -13.78 -11.59
N TYR A 116 -11.48 -13.46 -10.67
CA TYR A 116 -11.92 -14.35 -9.58
C TYR A 116 -13.41 -14.67 -9.63
N GLY A 117 -14.14 -14.23 -10.67
CA GLY A 117 -15.57 -14.50 -10.84
C GLY A 117 -16.48 -13.68 -9.92
N TYR A 118 -16.01 -12.54 -9.42
CA TYR A 118 -16.77 -11.62 -8.58
C TYR A 118 -17.35 -10.46 -9.38
N SER A 119 -18.38 -9.82 -8.82
CA SER A 119 -18.97 -8.61 -9.37
C SER A 119 -18.05 -7.40 -9.13
N ALA A 120 -17.95 -6.51 -10.12
CA ALA A 120 -17.20 -5.27 -9.97
C ALA A 120 -17.84 -4.33 -8.93
N ARG A 121 -17.00 -3.63 -8.18
CA ARG A 121 -17.39 -2.56 -7.23
C ARG A 121 -16.68 -1.26 -7.58
N LEU A 122 -17.31 -0.15 -7.24
CA LEU A 122 -16.65 1.15 -7.11
C LEU A 122 -16.31 1.34 -5.64
N ILE A 123 -15.04 1.47 -5.32
CA ILE A 123 -14.57 1.58 -3.94
C ILE A 123 -13.77 2.86 -3.71
N PRO A 124 -13.89 3.49 -2.52
CA PRO A 124 -13.06 4.62 -2.17
C PRO A 124 -11.63 4.15 -1.87
N VAL A 125 -10.66 4.89 -2.40
CA VAL A 125 -9.24 4.71 -2.14
C VAL A 125 -8.63 6.04 -1.73
N VAL A 126 -7.52 6.01 -1.00
CA VAL A 126 -6.75 7.24 -0.72
C VAL A 126 -6.33 7.86 -2.06
N GLU A 127 -6.49 9.19 -2.17
CA GLU A 127 -6.07 9.95 -3.37
C GLU A 127 -4.64 9.56 -3.79
N TYR A 128 -4.45 9.29 -5.09
CA TYR A 128 -3.19 8.71 -5.58
C TYR A 128 -1.98 9.58 -5.33
N SER A 129 -2.11 10.89 -5.42
CA SER A 129 -1.05 11.86 -5.12
C SER A 129 -0.60 11.78 -3.65
N VAL A 130 -1.56 11.64 -2.74
CA VAL A 130 -1.33 11.45 -1.31
C VAL A 130 -0.76 10.05 -1.03
N ALA A 131 -1.25 9.03 -1.70
CA ALA A 131 -0.73 7.67 -1.58
C ALA A 131 0.73 7.58 -2.04
N LEU A 132 1.08 8.22 -3.15
CA LEU A 132 2.46 8.31 -3.65
C LEU A 132 3.37 9.05 -2.65
N ALA A 133 2.95 10.21 -2.15
CA ALA A 133 3.69 10.95 -1.11
C ALA A 133 3.95 10.09 0.13
N ASN A 134 2.95 9.32 0.57
CA ASN A 134 3.09 8.39 1.68
C ASN A 134 4.05 7.22 1.37
N LYS A 135 4.11 6.71 0.14
CA LYS A 135 5.08 5.69 -0.28
C LYS A 135 6.50 6.24 -0.29
N MET A 136 6.70 7.46 -0.76
CA MET A 136 8.00 8.15 -0.71
C MET A 136 8.50 8.33 0.72
N ALA A 137 7.61 8.81 1.62
CA ALA A 137 7.93 8.92 3.03
C ALA A 137 8.22 7.56 3.68
N ALA A 138 7.46 6.53 3.36
CA ALA A 138 7.68 5.17 3.87
C ALA A 138 9.03 4.61 3.41
N TRP A 139 9.41 4.82 2.14
CA TRP A 139 10.75 4.47 1.67
C TRP A 139 11.82 5.23 2.46
N ASN A 140 11.66 6.52 2.67
CA ASN A 140 12.60 7.30 3.50
C ASN A 140 12.77 6.70 4.90
N GLU A 141 11.69 6.18 5.48
CA GLU A 141 11.66 5.66 6.85
C GLU A 141 12.23 4.24 6.99
N ARG A 142 12.16 3.39 5.96
CA ARG A 142 12.46 1.95 6.06
C ARG A 142 13.37 1.37 4.98
N ARG A 143 13.65 2.12 3.91
CA ARG A 143 14.55 1.74 2.79
C ARG A 143 14.22 0.41 2.12
N LEU A 144 12.96 0.11 1.90
CA LEU A 144 12.56 -1.12 1.22
C LEU A 144 12.46 -0.90 -0.29
N ILE A 145 13.05 -1.79 -1.08
CA ILE A 145 12.99 -1.74 -2.56
C ILE A 145 11.55 -1.90 -3.06
N ARG A 146 10.71 -2.63 -2.36
CA ARG A 146 9.28 -2.70 -2.71
C ARG A 146 8.57 -1.34 -2.66
N ASP A 147 9.03 -0.39 -1.83
CA ASP A 147 8.49 0.97 -1.85
C ASP A 147 8.98 1.74 -3.09
N ILE A 148 10.22 1.51 -3.55
CA ILE A 148 10.72 2.04 -4.84
C ILE A 148 9.84 1.53 -5.99
N TYR A 149 9.52 0.23 -5.99
CA TYR A 149 8.65 -0.36 -7.00
C TYR A 149 7.24 0.27 -6.99
N ASP A 150 6.67 0.49 -5.81
CA ASP A 150 5.36 1.14 -5.66
C ASP A 150 5.39 2.60 -6.15
N ILE A 151 6.45 3.36 -5.81
CA ILE A 151 6.68 4.72 -6.29
C ILE A 151 6.81 4.73 -7.80
N TRP A 152 7.65 3.85 -8.37
CA TRP A 152 7.82 3.68 -9.80
C TRP A 152 6.49 3.43 -10.52
N PHE A 153 5.65 2.55 -9.98
CA PHE A 153 4.36 2.25 -10.60
C PHE A 153 3.45 3.48 -10.65
N TYR A 154 3.35 4.24 -9.56
CA TYR A 154 2.59 5.50 -9.55
C TYR A 154 3.14 6.51 -10.56
N LEU A 155 4.44 6.68 -10.64
CA LEU A 155 5.07 7.60 -11.61
C LEU A 155 4.79 7.14 -13.06
N LYS A 156 4.90 5.84 -13.32
CA LYS A 156 4.61 5.21 -14.63
C LYS A 156 3.19 5.50 -15.12
N ILE A 157 2.21 5.49 -14.23
CA ILE A 157 0.81 5.81 -14.57
C ILE A 157 0.51 7.32 -14.51
N GLY A 158 1.53 8.17 -14.40
CA GLY A 158 1.43 9.62 -14.48
C GLY A 158 1.04 10.34 -13.19
N VAL A 159 1.00 9.64 -12.05
CA VAL A 159 0.70 10.27 -10.76
C VAL A 159 1.87 11.15 -10.31
N ARG A 160 1.55 12.30 -9.73
CA ARG A 160 2.53 13.20 -9.07
C ARG A 160 2.28 13.19 -7.56
N PRO A 161 3.32 13.29 -6.73
CA PRO A 161 3.14 13.30 -5.28
C PRO A 161 2.47 14.60 -4.80
N ASP A 162 1.61 14.49 -3.80
CA ASP A 162 1.15 15.66 -3.03
C ASP A 162 2.30 16.20 -2.18
N LEU A 163 2.81 17.36 -2.56
CA LEU A 163 4.00 17.95 -1.94
C LEU A 163 3.76 18.34 -0.48
N ALA A 164 2.57 18.79 -0.14
CA ALA A 164 2.23 19.20 1.24
C ALA A 164 2.24 17.99 2.19
N THR A 165 1.65 16.88 1.75
CA THR A 165 1.70 15.60 2.48
C THR A 165 3.15 15.12 2.64
N LEU A 166 3.94 15.12 1.55
CA LEU A 166 5.32 14.68 1.58
C LEU A 166 6.16 15.54 2.53
N GLU A 167 6.08 16.86 2.42
CA GLU A 167 6.79 17.80 3.30
C GLU A 167 6.46 17.56 4.78
N THR A 168 5.16 17.39 5.08
CA THR A 168 4.70 17.11 6.45
C THR A 168 5.33 15.83 7.01
N ARG A 169 5.40 14.76 6.19
CA ARG A 169 5.98 13.49 6.56
C ARG A 169 7.51 13.56 6.72
N LEU A 170 8.19 14.29 5.84
CA LEU A 170 9.65 14.48 5.90
C LEU A 170 10.09 15.30 7.12
N LYS A 171 9.27 16.23 7.60
CA LYS A 171 9.54 16.98 8.84
C LYS A 171 9.54 16.10 10.10
N LYS A 172 8.80 14.98 10.10
CA LYS A 172 8.67 14.06 11.25
C LYS A 172 8.79 12.58 10.82
N PRO A 173 9.92 12.16 10.26
CA PRO A 173 10.09 10.79 9.79
C PRO A 173 10.12 9.80 10.96
N GLN A 174 9.56 8.61 10.73
CA GLN A 174 9.56 7.49 11.68
C GLN A 174 10.54 6.41 11.21
N TYR A 175 11.83 6.66 11.34
CA TYR A 175 12.85 5.74 10.86
C TYR A 175 12.76 4.37 11.53
N SER A 176 12.80 3.32 10.71
CA SER A 176 13.00 1.96 11.16
C SER A 176 14.32 1.84 11.92
N ARG A 177 14.36 0.98 12.94
CA ARG A 177 15.60 0.67 13.68
C ARG A 177 16.69 0.04 12.79
N LEU A 178 16.30 -0.54 11.65
CA LEU A 178 17.22 -1.16 10.69
C LEU A 178 17.88 -0.15 9.76
N VAL A 179 17.37 1.08 9.68
CA VAL A 179 17.95 2.13 8.83
C VAL A 179 19.11 2.80 9.54
N ARG A 180 20.32 2.69 8.98
CA ARG A 180 21.52 3.33 9.50
C ARG A 180 21.42 4.84 9.42
N LYS A 181 22.07 5.54 10.34
CA LYS A 181 22.05 7.01 10.39
C LYS A 181 22.58 7.63 9.06
N THR A 182 23.58 7.00 8.44
CA THR A 182 24.18 7.43 7.18
C THR A 182 23.28 7.25 5.96
N GLU A 183 22.26 6.40 6.08
CA GLU A 183 21.29 6.13 5.01
C GLU A 183 20.07 7.04 5.09
N ARG A 184 19.94 7.81 6.16
CA ARG A 184 18.78 8.68 6.38
C ARG A 184 18.89 9.93 5.51
N PHE A 185 17.74 10.41 5.06
CA PHE A 185 17.67 11.73 4.45
C PHE A 185 18.15 12.78 5.47
N PRO A 186 19.13 13.60 5.12
CA PRO A 186 19.74 14.53 6.10
C PRO A 186 18.81 15.68 6.51
N GLY A 187 17.68 15.84 5.80
CA GLY A 187 16.77 16.97 5.93
C GLY A 187 16.99 17.97 4.79
N GLY A 188 16.03 18.87 4.59
CA GLY A 188 16.02 19.85 3.52
C GLY A 188 14.64 20.04 2.92
N SER A 189 14.58 20.60 1.72
CA SER A 189 13.37 20.78 0.93
C SER A 189 12.86 19.46 0.34
N VAL A 190 11.66 19.47 -0.22
CA VAL A 190 11.14 18.33 -1.00
C VAL A 190 12.00 18.08 -2.23
N GLN A 191 12.58 19.13 -2.83
CA GLN A 191 13.49 19.00 -3.97
C GLN A 191 14.78 18.27 -3.58
N ASP A 192 15.39 18.61 -2.45
CA ASP A 192 16.56 17.91 -1.91
C ASP A 192 16.25 16.43 -1.63
N PHE A 193 15.03 16.15 -1.20
CA PHE A 193 14.55 14.77 -1.01
C PHE A 193 14.43 14.02 -2.34
N PHE A 194 13.92 14.64 -3.39
CA PHE A 194 13.86 14.02 -4.71
C PHE A 194 15.24 13.69 -5.26
N GLU A 195 16.20 14.59 -5.10
CA GLU A 195 17.60 14.35 -5.48
C GLU A 195 18.21 13.19 -4.69
N PHE A 196 17.94 13.16 -3.37
CA PHE A 196 18.38 12.07 -2.51
C PHE A 196 17.76 10.72 -2.90
N LEU A 197 16.46 10.68 -3.17
CA LEU A 197 15.74 9.48 -3.60
C LEU A 197 16.27 9.01 -4.97
N ASN A 198 16.40 9.94 -5.92
CA ASN A 198 16.90 9.62 -7.25
C ASN A 198 18.35 9.11 -7.21
N SER A 199 19.24 9.73 -6.43
CA SER A 199 20.63 9.27 -6.30
C SER A 199 20.69 7.83 -5.79
N HIS A 200 19.84 7.45 -4.84
CA HIS A 200 19.72 6.06 -4.39
C HIS A 200 19.24 5.13 -5.50
N VAL A 201 18.22 5.52 -6.26
CA VAL A 201 17.69 4.71 -7.38
C VAL A 201 18.74 4.50 -8.47
N GLN A 202 19.62 5.48 -8.74
CA GLN A 202 20.71 5.35 -9.71
C GLN A 202 21.75 4.30 -9.31
N THR A 203 21.91 4.01 -8.02
CA THR A 203 22.87 3.03 -7.48
C THR A 203 22.32 1.62 -7.33
N LEU A 204 21.00 1.41 -7.47
CA LEU A 204 20.39 0.09 -7.32
C LEU A 204 20.92 -0.90 -8.35
N ALA A 205 21.41 -2.05 -7.87
CA ALA A 205 21.85 -3.16 -8.71
C ALA A 205 20.69 -4.14 -9.00
N ASP A 206 20.75 -4.82 -10.15
CA ASP A 206 19.71 -5.79 -10.54
C ASP A 206 19.62 -6.96 -9.56
N ASP A 207 20.75 -7.43 -9.00
CA ASP A 207 20.78 -8.50 -8.00
C ASP A 207 20.06 -8.10 -6.70
N GLU A 208 20.26 -6.88 -6.23
CA GLU A 208 19.59 -6.33 -5.05
C GLU A 208 18.07 -6.23 -5.25
N ILE A 209 17.66 -5.81 -6.45
CA ILE A 209 16.25 -5.76 -6.85
C ILE A 209 15.66 -7.17 -6.89
N PHE A 210 16.39 -8.12 -7.46
CA PHE A 210 15.96 -9.51 -7.56
C PHE A 210 15.77 -10.13 -6.16
N GLU A 211 16.75 -10.02 -5.28
CA GLU A 211 16.66 -10.52 -3.90
C GLU A 211 15.46 -9.92 -3.13
N SER A 212 15.18 -8.65 -3.36
CA SER A 212 14.11 -7.94 -2.63
C SER A 212 12.71 -8.17 -3.19
N LEU A 213 12.56 -8.50 -4.48
CA LEU A 213 11.26 -8.54 -5.16
C LEU A 213 10.85 -9.94 -5.65
N SER A 214 11.72 -10.94 -5.62
CA SER A 214 11.45 -12.30 -6.10
C SER A 214 10.26 -12.99 -5.40
N ASP A 215 9.98 -12.62 -4.14
CA ASP A 215 8.81 -13.11 -3.39
C ASP A 215 7.50 -12.39 -3.77
N TYR A 216 7.58 -11.29 -4.52
CA TYR A 216 6.46 -10.40 -4.81
C TYR A 216 6.15 -10.26 -6.29
N LEU A 217 7.07 -10.64 -7.17
CA LEU A 217 6.95 -10.52 -8.62
C LEU A 217 7.26 -11.84 -9.30
N PRO A 218 6.64 -12.12 -10.46
CA PRO A 218 7.09 -13.17 -11.34
C PRO A 218 8.56 -12.94 -11.74
N PRO A 219 9.41 -13.99 -11.75
CA PRO A 219 10.84 -13.84 -12.07
C PRO A 219 11.10 -13.17 -13.41
N GLU A 220 10.21 -13.35 -14.39
CA GLU A 220 10.28 -12.76 -15.74
C GLU A 220 10.04 -11.25 -15.76
N ASP A 221 9.41 -10.68 -14.72
CA ASP A 221 9.11 -9.24 -14.64
C ASP A 221 10.22 -8.41 -13.99
N ILE A 222 11.18 -9.08 -13.33
CA ILE A 222 12.26 -8.41 -12.59
C ILE A 222 13.38 -7.88 -13.52
N PRO A 223 13.80 -8.58 -14.58
CA PRO A 223 14.90 -8.11 -15.43
C PRO A 223 14.65 -6.71 -16.01
N GLY A 224 15.66 -5.84 -15.90
CA GLY A 224 15.61 -4.46 -16.39
C GLY A 224 14.79 -3.49 -15.53
N LEU A 225 14.35 -3.89 -14.32
CA LEU A 225 13.67 -2.97 -13.40
C LEU A 225 14.55 -1.80 -12.99
N ALA A 226 15.85 -2.00 -12.75
CA ALA A 226 16.78 -0.93 -12.42
C ALA A 226 16.72 0.20 -13.46
N MET A 227 16.79 -0.15 -14.75
CA MET A 227 16.70 0.82 -15.84
C MET A 227 15.34 1.52 -15.88
N ARG A 228 14.25 0.76 -15.73
CA ARG A 228 12.89 1.30 -15.70
C ARG A 228 12.68 2.27 -14.53
N PHE A 229 13.23 1.97 -13.36
CA PHE A 229 13.19 2.87 -12.20
C PHE A 229 13.94 4.17 -12.52
N ARG A 230 15.19 4.08 -13.02
CA ARG A 230 16.00 5.26 -13.36
C ARG A 230 15.28 6.22 -14.31
N VAL A 231 14.64 5.68 -15.35
CA VAL A 231 13.90 6.49 -16.32
C VAL A 231 12.70 7.20 -15.69
N GLU A 232 11.88 6.47 -14.90
CA GLU A 232 10.67 7.07 -14.34
C GLU A 232 10.97 8.08 -13.23
N PHE A 233 12.01 7.84 -12.42
CA PHE A 233 12.38 8.76 -11.34
C PHE A 233 12.94 10.09 -11.85
N MET A 234 13.49 10.13 -13.07
CA MET A 234 13.86 11.41 -13.71
C MET A 234 12.67 12.35 -13.92
N LYS A 235 11.44 11.84 -13.93
CA LYS A 235 10.23 12.67 -14.07
C LYS A 235 9.87 13.47 -12.79
N LEU A 236 10.61 13.29 -11.71
CA LEU A 236 10.45 14.08 -10.48
C LEU A 236 11.08 15.49 -10.60
N PHE A 237 11.86 15.70 -11.65
CA PHE A 237 12.55 16.96 -11.98
C PHE A 237 11.93 17.62 -13.25
#